data_298377f38c4bea78d6ce0ac7ebe943b0
#
_entry.id   298377f38c4bea78d6ce0ac7ebe943b0
#
_cell.length_a   1.000
_cell.length_b   1.000
_cell.length_c   1.000
_cell.angle_alpha   90.00
_cell.angle_beta   90.00
_cell.angle_gamma   90.00
#
_symmetry.space_group_name_H-M   'P 1'
#
loop_
_entity.id
_entity.type
_entity.pdbx_description
1 polymer ?
#
loop_
_entity_poly.entity_id
_entity_poly.type
_entity_poly.pdbx_seq_one_letter_code
_entity_poly.pdbx_strand_id
1 'polypeptide(L)'
;MAPALTDPFHIGPVRIPNRVVLAPLAGIGNWFVRLQAKRYGAGLAVSEMVSSFGIHYGNEKTCVEMLRIHPDERAGDRGPVSIQLFGQDPEIMRSAAATVAERGADLIDLNMGCPVPKVCKTGAGAALIKDPQTAVAVAKAAREGSGLPVTVKLRSGQRPGETDGYELAHRLVHDAGVSAIGFHPRSAAVHHKGTPDYDLAARLVASLDAPVILTGGMSSKEAVQSAYERTGAAAVMLARGALGNPWLFAQLLGIRPDDARPDEVLRELEWVMDRAVEHLGGPRAGRYLRQFYPWYVERLGADKAVRQALQQTASVAEAKALLNAFAEVPRAA
;
A
#
# COMPACT_ATOMS: atom_id res chain seq x y z
N MET A 1 -13.91 -6.75 -22.94
CA MET A 1 -13.52 -7.46 -21.69
C MET A 1 -12.39 -6.69 -21.03
N ALA A 2 -12.38 -6.61 -19.71
CA ALA A 2 -11.23 -6.05 -18.99
C ALA A 2 -9.98 -6.90 -19.29
N PRO A 3 -8.77 -6.30 -19.38
CA PRO A 3 -7.52 -7.03 -19.52
C PRO A 3 -7.31 -8.04 -18.39
N ALA A 4 -6.53 -9.10 -18.60
CA ALA A 4 -6.24 -10.05 -17.53
C ALA A 4 -5.39 -9.39 -16.42
N LEU A 5 -5.55 -9.82 -15.16
CA LEU A 5 -4.73 -9.29 -14.04
C LEU A 5 -3.23 -9.57 -14.23
N THR A 6 -2.88 -10.57 -15.04
CA THR A 6 -1.50 -10.91 -15.45
C THR A 6 -0.93 -9.99 -16.52
N ASP A 7 -1.77 -9.22 -17.23
CA ASP A 7 -1.29 -8.36 -18.31
C ASP A 7 -0.54 -7.15 -17.76
N PRO A 8 0.55 -6.72 -18.40
CA PRO A 8 1.24 -5.50 -18.01
C PRO A 8 0.37 -4.26 -18.32
N PHE A 9 0.69 -3.17 -17.62
CA PHE A 9 0.18 -1.83 -17.95
C PHE A 9 1.27 -0.77 -17.69
N HIS A 10 0.99 0.48 -18.00
CA HIS A 10 1.95 1.56 -17.85
C HIS A 10 1.40 2.66 -16.92
N ILE A 11 2.30 3.25 -16.15
CA ILE A 11 2.09 4.50 -15.40
C ILE A 11 3.10 5.51 -15.97
N GLY A 12 2.64 6.40 -16.84
CA GLY A 12 3.55 7.18 -17.67
C GLY A 12 4.48 6.26 -18.47
N PRO A 13 5.81 6.47 -18.47
CA PRO A 13 6.76 5.62 -19.17
C PRO A 13 7.09 4.32 -18.42
N VAL A 14 6.68 4.17 -17.16
CA VAL A 14 7.05 3.03 -16.32
C VAL A 14 6.13 1.84 -16.59
N ARG A 15 6.72 0.72 -17.04
CA ARG A 15 6.02 -0.55 -17.23
C ARG A 15 5.79 -1.23 -15.88
N ILE A 16 4.55 -1.59 -15.60
CA ILE A 16 4.14 -2.41 -14.45
C ILE A 16 3.85 -3.82 -14.97
N PRO A 17 4.50 -4.87 -14.46
CA PRO A 17 4.48 -6.20 -15.06
C PRO A 17 3.12 -6.92 -14.99
N ASN A 18 2.25 -6.52 -14.06
CA ASN A 18 0.88 -7.03 -13.94
C ASN A 18 -0.02 -6.02 -13.21
N ARG A 19 -1.31 -6.33 -13.09
CA ARG A 19 -2.34 -5.41 -12.60
C ARG A 19 -2.68 -5.58 -11.11
N VAL A 20 -1.81 -6.20 -10.32
CA VAL A 20 -2.03 -6.39 -8.87
C VAL A 20 -0.97 -5.63 -8.08
N VAL A 21 -1.41 -4.66 -7.27
CA VAL A 21 -0.57 -3.66 -6.60
C VAL A 21 -0.72 -3.78 -5.08
N LEU A 22 0.38 -3.61 -4.33
CA LEU A 22 0.32 -3.41 -2.88
C LEU A 22 0.04 -1.95 -2.56
N ALA A 23 -1.00 -1.70 -1.75
CA ALA A 23 -1.36 -0.37 -1.26
C ALA A 23 -0.35 0.17 -0.23
N PRO A 24 -0.25 1.49 -0.10
CA PRO A 24 0.45 2.12 1.02
C PRO A 24 -0.22 1.73 2.36
N LEU A 25 0.60 1.22 3.29
CA LEU A 25 0.17 0.72 4.59
C LEU A 25 0.90 1.48 5.70
N ALA A 26 0.27 2.51 6.25
CA ALA A 26 0.87 3.39 7.25
C ALA A 26 1.37 2.61 8.48
N GLY A 27 2.62 2.84 8.85
CA GLY A 27 3.29 2.21 9.98
C GLY A 27 3.81 0.79 9.74
N ILE A 28 3.53 0.19 8.57
CA ILE A 28 3.93 -1.19 8.26
C ILE A 28 4.49 -1.38 6.84
N GLY A 29 4.22 -0.46 5.92
CA GLY A 29 4.59 -0.57 4.49
C GLY A 29 6.05 -0.26 4.19
N ASN A 30 6.98 -0.75 5.01
CA ASN A 30 8.42 -0.63 4.79
C ASN A 30 8.93 -1.55 3.67
N TRP A 31 10.24 -1.53 3.42
CA TRP A 31 10.84 -2.26 2.31
C TRP A 31 10.58 -3.78 2.34
N PHE A 32 10.57 -4.43 3.50
CA PHE A 32 10.37 -5.88 3.52
C PHE A 32 8.90 -6.28 3.34
N VAL A 33 7.94 -5.44 3.69
CA VAL A 33 6.52 -5.67 3.37
C VAL A 33 6.27 -5.47 1.88
N ARG A 34 6.92 -4.48 1.25
CA ARG A 34 6.91 -4.34 -0.21
C ARG A 34 7.56 -5.54 -0.90
N LEU A 35 8.74 -5.96 -0.42
CA LEU A 35 9.44 -7.14 -0.92
C LEU A 35 8.60 -8.41 -0.77
N GLN A 36 7.91 -8.58 0.38
CA GLN A 36 6.99 -9.69 0.58
C GLN A 36 5.94 -9.73 -0.52
N ALA A 37 5.20 -8.64 -0.74
CA ALA A 37 4.18 -8.59 -1.79
C ALA A 37 4.75 -8.92 -3.19
N LYS A 38 5.93 -8.39 -3.51
CA LYS A 38 6.63 -8.65 -4.79
C LYS A 38 7.08 -10.11 -4.93
N ARG A 39 7.53 -10.76 -3.87
CA ARG A 39 7.86 -12.20 -3.87
C ARG A 39 6.66 -13.07 -4.25
N TYR A 40 5.46 -12.60 -3.92
CA TYR A 40 4.20 -13.27 -4.27
C TYR A 40 3.53 -12.72 -5.52
N GLY A 41 4.22 -11.88 -6.29
CA GLY A 41 3.82 -11.46 -7.63
C GLY A 41 3.20 -10.07 -7.75
N ALA A 42 3.17 -9.24 -6.69
CA ALA A 42 2.73 -7.86 -6.86
C ALA A 42 3.55 -7.12 -7.92
N GLY A 43 2.91 -6.59 -8.95
CA GLY A 43 3.57 -5.87 -10.04
C GLY A 43 4.09 -4.50 -9.63
N LEU A 44 3.49 -3.90 -8.61
CA LEU A 44 3.93 -2.65 -7.99
C LEU A 44 3.68 -2.73 -6.49
N ALA A 45 4.61 -2.20 -5.70
CA ALA A 45 4.41 -2.05 -4.27
C ALA A 45 4.69 -0.59 -3.87
N VAL A 46 3.71 0.02 -3.17
CA VAL A 46 3.78 1.39 -2.69
C VAL A 46 4.21 1.39 -1.22
N SER A 47 5.12 2.29 -0.83
CA SER A 47 5.58 2.41 0.55
C SER A 47 4.47 2.87 1.50
N GLU A 48 4.71 2.81 2.81
CA GLU A 48 3.95 3.60 3.75
C GLU A 48 4.07 5.10 3.43
N MET A 49 3.14 5.91 3.95
CA MET A 49 3.14 7.35 3.72
C MET A 49 4.27 8.04 4.46
N VAL A 50 5.14 8.73 3.73
CA VAL A 50 6.32 9.46 4.25
C VAL A 50 6.04 10.96 4.25
N SER A 51 6.42 11.63 5.35
CA SER A 51 6.22 13.08 5.48
C SER A 51 7.19 13.85 4.60
N SER A 52 6.67 14.70 3.69
CA SER A 52 7.51 15.62 2.91
C SER A 52 8.29 16.59 3.82
N PHE A 53 7.67 17.07 4.89
CA PHE A 53 8.34 17.88 5.92
C PHE A 53 9.45 17.10 6.63
N GLY A 54 9.19 15.82 6.95
CA GLY A 54 10.20 14.96 7.58
C GLY A 54 11.44 14.77 6.70
N ILE A 55 11.26 14.66 5.38
CA ILE A 55 12.36 14.57 4.41
C ILE A 55 13.08 15.92 4.31
N HIS A 56 12.32 17.00 4.06
CA HIS A 56 12.86 18.34 3.85
C HIS A 56 13.74 18.82 5.02
N TYR A 57 13.31 18.54 6.25
CA TYR A 57 14.07 18.89 7.45
C TYR A 57 15.06 17.81 7.92
N GLY A 58 15.33 16.80 7.11
CA GLY A 58 16.37 15.81 7.38
C GLY A 58 16.10 14.92 8.59
N ASN A 59 14.82 14.63 8.93
CA ASN A 59 14.52 13.72 10.02
C ASN A 59 15.14 12.34 9.75
N GLU A 60 16.07 11.92 10.63
CA GLU A 60 16.87 10.72 10.45
C GLU A 60 16.03 9.47 10.21
N LYS A 61 15.02 9.22 11.06
CA LYS A 61 14.12 8.07 10.89
C LYS A 61 13.43 8.09 9.53
N THR A 62 12.94 9.25 9.11
CA THR A 62 12.28 9.41 7.81
C THR A 62 13.25 9.12 6.66
N CYS A 63 14.42 9.72 6.68
CA CYS A 63 15.38 9.65 5.58
C CYS A 63 16.11 8.30 5.51
N VAL A 64 16.38 7.64 6.65
CA VAL A 64 17.15 6.39 6.69
C VAL A 64 16.26 5.16 6.66
N GLU A 65 15.17 5.14 7.46
CA GLU A 65 14.35 3.94 7.58
C GLU A 65 13.20 3.92 6.56
N MET A 66 12.41 5.02 6.48
CA MET A 66 11.18 5.01 5.66
C MET A 66 11.46 5.11 4.16
N LEU A 67 12.57 5.76 3.74
CA LEU A 67 12.98 5.86 2.35
C LEU A 67 13.86 4.68 1.88
N ARG A 68 14.13 3.70 2.75
CA ARG A 68 14.97 2.55 2.38
C ARG A 68 14.30 1.74 1.27
N ILE A 69 15.02 1.58 0.17
CA ILE A 69 14.73 0.62 -0.92
C ILE A 69 15.76 -0.49 -0.84
N HIS A 70 15.31 -1.74 -0.69
CA HIS A 70 16.23 -2.87 -0.62
C HIS A 70 16.53 -3.38 -2.03
N PRO A 71 17.79 -3.77 -2.35
CA PRO A 71 18.15 -4.28 -3.68
C PRO A 71 17.27 -5.43 -4.18
N ASP A 72 16.86 -6.32 -3.29
CA ASP A 72 16.00 -7.45 -3.61
C ASP A 72 14.61 -7.03 -4.11
N GLU A 73 14.14 -5.81 -3.82
CA GLU A 73 12.88 -5.32 -4.37
C GLU A 73 12.91 -5.16 -5.89
N ARG A 74 14.11 -5.12 -6.48
CA ARG A 74 14.36 -4.98 -7.93
C ARG A 74 14.92 -6.25 -8.57
N ALA A 75 15.19 -7.29 -7.78
CA ALA A 75 15.78 -8.52 -8.29
C ALA A 75 14.81 -9.26 -9.21
N GLY A 76 15.29 -9.67 -10.39
CA GLY A 76 14.46 -10.30 -11.41
C GLY A 76 13.41 -9.32 -11.98
N ASP A 77 12.21 -9.83 -12.31
CA ASP A 77 11.09 -9.03 -12.85
C ASP A 77 10.10 -8.59 -11.75
N ARG A 78 10.62 -8.16 -10.59
CA ARG A 78 9.78 -7.74 -9.44
C ARG A 78 9.14 -6.37 -9.60
N GLY A 79 9.35 -5.70 -10.72
CA GLY A 79 8.72 -4.43 -11.03
C GLY A 79 9.26 -3.23 -10.23
N PRO A 80 8.71 -2.04 -10.48
CA PRO A 80 9.18 -0.78 -9.91
C PRO A 80 8.82 -0.62 -8.44
N VAL A 81 9.47 0.37 -7.78
CA VAL A 81 9.20 0.80 -6.41
C VAL A 81 8.58 2.18 -6.42
N SER A 82 7.46 2.34 -5.73
CA SER A 82 6.79 3.62 -5.51
C SER A 82 6.92 4.05 -4.04
N ILE A 83 7.31 5.31 -3.82
CA ILE A 83 7.35 5.92 -2.49
C ILE A 83 6.19 6.89 -2.36
N GLN A 84 5.36 6.68 -1.31
CA GLN A 84 4.23 7.57 -1.05
C GLN A 84 4.63 8.73 -0.15
N LEU A 85 4.38 9.96 -0.61
CA LEU A 85 4.57 11.19 0.14
C LEU A 85 3.23 11.76 0.62
N PHE A 86 3.25 12.47 1.75
CA PHE A 86 2.14 13.34 2.18
C PHE A 86 2.66 14.69 2.64
N GLY A 87 1.90 15.74 2.35
CA GLY A 87 2.18 17.12 2.69
C GLY A 87 1.25 18.03 1.89
N GLN A 88 1.19 19.30 2.26
CA GLN A 88 0.32 20.31 1.66
C GLN A 88 1.10 21.51 1.10
N ASP A 89 2.41 21.59 1.35
CA ASP A 89 3.25 22.67 0.87
C ASP A 89 3.95 22.28 -0.44
N PRO A 90 3.74 23.00 -1.55
CA PRO A 90 4.33 22.66 -2.84
C PRO A 90 5.86 22.72 -2.86
N GLU A 91 6.49 23.72 -2.23
CA GLU A 91 7.95 23.85 -2.25
C GLU A 91 8.64 22.77 -1.43
N ILE A 92 8.08 22.45 -0.25
CA ILE A 92 8.55 21.33 0.56
C ILE A 92 8.33 20.01 -0.18
N MET A 93 7.21 19.85 -0.88
CA MET A 93 6.93 18.65 -1.68
C MET A 93 7.91 18.50 -2.84
N ARG A 94 8.26 19.59 -3.54
CA ARG A 94 9.28 19.62 -4.61
C ARG A 94 10.61 19.06 -4.10
N SER A 95 11.11 19.62 -3.00
CA SER A 95 12.36 19.20 -2.36
C SER A 95 12.33 17.74 -1.91
N ALA A 96 11.23 17.31 -1.26
CA ALA A 96 11.08 15.93 -0.79
C ALA A 96 11.01 14.92 -1.96
N ALA A 97 10.31 15.27 -3.04
CA ALA A 97 10.20 14.42 -4.22
C ALA A 97 11.54 14.27 -4.95
N ALA A 98 12.35 15.33 -5.03
CA ALA A 98 13.73 15.27 -5.54
C ALA A 98 14.58 14.28 -4.73
N THR A 99 14.54 14.38 -3.40
CA THR A 99 15.27 13.45 -2.51
C THR A 99 14.83 12.00 -2.71
N VAL A 100 13.53 11.75 -2.89
CA VAL A 100 13.00 10.39 -3.14
C VAL A 100 13.49 9.84 -4.48
N ALA A 101 13.54 10.67 -5.53
CA ALA A 101 14.09 10.28 -6.83
C ALA A 101 15.59 9.92 -6.73
N GLU A 102 16.39 10.74 -6.03
CA GLU A 102 17.81 10.47 -5.76
C GLU A 102 18.03 9.17 -4.99
N ARG A 103 17.08 8.76 -4.14
CA ARG A 103 17.10 7.48 -3.42
C ARG A 103 16.69 6.29 -4.29
N GLY A 104 16.37 6.53 -5.55
CA GLY A 104 16.14 5.49 -6.55
C GLY A 104 14.70 4.98 -6.62
N ALA A 105 13.70 5.74 -6.19
CA ALA A 105 12.30 5.42 -6.50
C ALA A 105 12.05 5.50 -8.01
N ASP A 106 11.09 4.72 -8.51
CA ASP A 106 10.66 4.76 -9.91
C ASP A 106 9.42 5.62 -10.11
N LEU A 107 8.64 5.79 -9.04
CA LEU A 107 7.36 6.49 -9.00
C LEU A 107 7.23 7.25 -7.68
N ILE A 108 6.62 8.43 -7.74
CA ILE A 108 6.12 9.12 -6.55
C ILE A 108 4.61 8.87 -6.46
N ASP A 109 4.12 8.45 -5.31
CA ASP A 109 2.68 8.42 -5.01
C ASP A 109 2.34 9.51 -3.99
N LEU A 110 1.26 10.24 -4.17
CA LEU A 110 0.82 11.28 -3.25
C LEU A 110 -0.41 10.83 -2.46
N ASN A 111 -0.34 10.98 -1.15
CA ASN A 111 -1.47 10.68 -0.28
C ASN A 111 -2.45 11.86 -0.21
N MET A 112 -3.59 11.72 -0.86
CA MET A 112 -4.71 12.66 -0.78
C MET A 112 -6.00 11.96 -0.31
N GLY A 113 -5.86 10.87 0.46
CA GLY A 113 -7.00 10.07 0.91
C GLY A 113 -6.97 9.64 2.38
N CYS A 114 -5.88 9.88 3.12
CA CYS A 114 -5.76 9.51 4.53
C CYS A 114 -6.71 10.36 5.39
N PRO A 115 -7.68 9.75 6.13
CA PRO A 115 -8.65 10.49 6.92
C PRO A 115 -8.17 10.74 8.36
N VAL A 116 -6.95 10.35 8.71
CA VAL A 116 -6.45 10.43 10.09
C VAL A 116 -6.37 11.89 10.54
N PRO A 117 -6.98 12.27 11.68
CA PRO A 117 -7.04 13.67 12.13
C PRO A 117 -5.67 14.34 12.23
N LYS A 118 -4.63 13.63 12.66
CA LYS A 118 -3.26 14.15 12.74
C LYS A 118 -2.71 14.60 11.38
N VAL A 119 -3.10 13.94 10.30
CA VAL A 119 -2.71 14.29 8.92
C VAL A 119 -3.61 15.40 8.39
N CYS A 120 -4.93 15.26 8.53
CA CYS A 120 -5.89 16.24 7.99
C CYS A 120 -5.77 17.62 8.65
N LYS A 121 -5.42 17.70 9.94
CA LYS A 121 -5.22 18.98 10.65
C LYS A 121 -4.06 19.81 10.07
N THR A 122 -3.12 19.20 9.37
CA THR A 122 -2.04 19.92 8.67
C THR A 122 -2.45 20.39 7.27
N GLY A 123 -3.67 20.11 6.81
CA GLY A 123 -4.10 20.37 5.44
C GLY A 123 -3.75 19.27 4.43
N ALA A 124 -3.04 18.22 4.86
CA ALA A 124 -2.62 17.09 4.02
C ALA A 124 -3.64 15.94 4.00
N GLY A 125 -3.34 14.90 3.24
CA GLY A 125 -4.18 13.71 3.15
C GLY A 125 -5.56 14.02 2.55
N ALA A 126 -6.63 13.50 3.17
CA ALA A 126 -7.99 13.71 2.66
C ALA A 126 -8.44 15.18 2.73
N ALA A 127 -7.79 16.06 3.51
CA ALA A 127 -8.11 17.49 3.54
C ALA A 127 -7.90 18.14 2.17
N LEU A 128 -6.94 17.69 1.37
CA LEU A 128 -6.67 18.20 0.03
C LEU A 128 -7.84 17.98 -0.96
N ILE A 129 -8.75 17.06 -0.68
CA ILE A 129 -9.95 16.86 -1.52
C ILE A 129 -10.81 18.14 -1.55
N LYS A 130 -10.81 18.92 -0.47
CA LYS A 130 -11.57 20.19 -0.36
C LYS A 130 -10.73 21.42 -0.75
N ASP A 131 -9.46 21.23 -1.06
CA ASP A 131 -8.57 22.27 -1.57
C ASP A 131 -7.89 21.83 -2.87
N PRO A 132 -8.65 21.78 -3.98
CA PRO A 132 -8.14 21.28 -5.25
C PRO A 132 -7.03 22.15 -5.86
N GLN A 133 -6.92 23.42 -5.49
CA GLN A 133 -5.84 24.29 -5.95
C GLN A 133 -4.51 23.88 -5.32
N THR A 134 -4.48 23.73 -4.01
CA THR A 134 -3.29 23.21 -3.31
C THR A 134 -2.95 21.77 -3.75
N ALA A 135 -3.96 20.89 -3.93
CA ALA A 135 -3.74 19.53 -4.41
C ALA A 135 -3.02 19.49 -5.78
N VAL A 136 -3.47 20.30 -6.74
CA VAL A 136 -2.85 20.43 -8.08
C VAL A 136 -1.44 21.02 -7.95
N ALA A 137 -1.23 22.06 -7.15
CA ALA A 137 0.07 22.68 -6.95
C ALA A 137 1.09 21.69 -6.35
N VAL A 138 0.67 20.92 -5.34
CA VAL A 138 1.51 19.86 -4.70
C VAL A 138 1.87 18.77 -5.71
N ALA A 139 0.92 18.32 -6.53
CA ALA A 139 1.18 17.30 -7.54
C ALA A 139 2.15 17.80 -8.65
N LYS A 140 1.99 19.04 -9.12
CA LYS A 140 2.94 19.68 -10.05
C LYS A 140 4.34 19.75 -9.45
N ALA A 141 4.45 20.22 -8.21
CA ALA A 141 5.72 20.37 -7.51
C ALA A 141 6.43 19.02 -7.31
N ALA A 142 5.70 17.96 -6.97
CA ALA A 142 6.25 16.62 -6.86
C ALA A 142 6.81 16.12 -8.19
N ARG A 143 6.07 16.31 -9.29
CA ARG A 143 6.51 15.91 -10.63
C ARG A 143 7.75 16.69 -11.09
N GLU A 144 7.73 18.00 -10.91
CA GLU A 144 8.85 18.87 -11.31
C GLU A 144 10.11 18.61 -10.47
N GLY A 145 9.95 18.37 -9.17
CA GLY A 145 11.07 18.09 -8.28
C GLY A 145 11.72 16.74 -8.54
N SER A 146 10.94 15.71 -8.78
CA SER A 146 11.44 14.34 -8.96
C SER A 146 11.84 14.01 -10.40
N GLY A 147 11.20 14.63 -11.39
CA GLY A 147 11.28 14.19 -12.80
C GLY A 147 10.63 12.81 -13.05
N LEU A 148 10.00 12.20 -12.04
CA LEU A 148 9.38 10.89 -12.12
C LEU A 148 7.87 10.99 -12.40
N PRO A 149 7.23 9.91 -12.89
CA PRO A 149 5.79 9.84 -12.95
C PRO A 149 5.18 9.93 -11.54
N VAL A 150 4.14 10.75 -11.40
CA VAL A 150 3.43 10.94 -10.14
C VAL A 150 2.07 10.26 -10.21
N THR A 151 1.74 9.49 -9.19
CA THR A 151 0.40 8.95 -8.95
C THR A 151 -0.22 9.62 -7.72
N VAL A 152 -1.54 9.61 -7.63
CA VAL A 152 -2.24 10.16 -6.47
C VAL A 152 -3.25 9.15 -5.95
N LYS A 153 -3.23 8.90 -4.64
CA LYS A 153 -4.23 8.06 -3.99
C LYS A 153 -5.33 8.90 -3.34
N LEU A 154 -6.58 8.74 -3.84
CA LEU A 154 -7.77 9.51 -3.47
C LEU A 154 -8.84 8.67 -2.78
N ARG A 155 -9.79 9.38 -2.14
CA ARG A 155 -11.12 8.89 -1.75
C ARG A 155 -12.21 9.61 -2.54
N SER A 156 -13.48 9.12 -2.49
CA SER A 156 -14.61 9.72 -3.21
C SER A 156 -14.93 11.16 -2.77
N GLY A 157 -14.78 11.45 -1.49
CA GLY A 157 -15.04 12.74 -0.88
C GLY A 157 -14.77 12.72 0.61
N GLN A 158 -15.13 13.77 1.35
CA GLN A 158 -15.02 13.84 2.80
C GLN A 158 -16.16 13.08 3.50
N ARG A 159 -17.40 13.26 3.03
CA ARG A 159 -18.63 12.72 3.62
C ARG A 159 -19.33 11.76 2.65
N PRO A 160 -20.20 10.86 3.15
CA PRO A 160 -21.04 10.05 2.28
C PRO A 160 -21.85 10.88 1.29
N GLY A 161 -21.89 10.44 0.04
CA GLY A 161 -22.59 11.14 -1.06
C GLY A 161 -21.76 12.23 -1.76
N GLU A 162 -20.66 12.70 -1.17
CA GLU A 162 -19.75 13.65 -1.85
C GLU A 162 -18.87 12.95 -2.90
N THR A 163 -18.65 13.66 -4.01
CA THR A 163 -17.86 13.21 -5.17
C THR A 163 -16.68 14.13 -5.49
N ASP A 164 -16.31 15.04 -4.58
CA ASP A 164 -15.19 15.98 -4.81
C ASP A 164 -13.88 15.28 -5.18
N GLY A 165 -13.66 14.05 -4.68
CA GLY A 165 -12.48 13.27 -5.06
C GLY A 165 -12.52 12.77 -6.51
N TYR A 166 -13.72 12.54 -7.06
CA TYR A 166 -13.90 12.25 -8.47
C TYR A 166 -13.53 13.47 -9.34
N GLU A 167 -14.03 14.64 -8.98
CA GLU A 167 -13.72 15.89 -9.67
C GLU A 167 -12.23 16.25 -9.55
N LEU A 168 -11.66 16.07 -8.38
CA LEU A 168 -10.24 16.29 -8.15
C LEU A 168 -9.36 15.37 -9.01
N ALA A 169 -9.76 14.11 -9.24
CA ALA A 169 -9.02 13.19 -10.08
C ALA A 169 -8.82 13.74 -11.50
N HIS A 170 -9.87 14.31 -12.09
CA HIS A 170 -9.79 14.95 -13.41
C HIS A 170 -8.82 16.13 -13.41
N ARG A 171 -8.91 17.02 -12.42
CA ARG A 171 -8.00 18.16 -12.31
C ARG A 171 -6.53 17.73 -12.11
N LEU A 172 -6.28 16.69 -11.32
CA LEU A 172 -4.93 16.19 -11.12
C LEU A 172 -4.31 15.64 -12.40
N VAL A 173 -5.10 14.94 -13.21
CA VAL A 173 -4.62 14.42 -14.51
C VAL A 173 -4.42 15.56 -15.51
N HIS A 174 -5.43 16.42 -15.72
CA HIS A 174 -5.38 17.46 -16.76
C HIS A 174 -4.48 18.64 -16.38
N ASP A 175 -4.58 19.13 -15.13
CA ASP A 175 -3.87 20.35 -14.73
C ASP A 175 -2.48 20.06 -14.20
N ALA A 176 -2.24 18.89 -13.52
CA ALA A 176 -0.96 18.57 -12.91
C ALA A 176 -0.15 17.50 -13.67
N GLY A 177 -0.74 16.81 -14.64
CA GLY A 177 -0.10 15.73 -15.39
C GLY A 177 0.18 14.49 -14.54
N VAL A 178 -0.71 14.18 -13.61
CA VAL A 178 -0.66 12.96 -12.80
C VAL A 178 -0.85 11.74 -13.71
N SER A 179 0.01 10.73 -13.55
CA SER A 179 0.12 9.61 -14.48
C SER A 179 -0.82 8.43 -14.15
N ALA A 180 -1.38 8.36 -12.95
CA ALA A 180 -2.42 7.41 -12.57
C ALA A 180 -3.10 7.82 -11.27
N ILE A 181 -4.34 7.36 -11.06
CA ILE A 181 -5.13 7.61 -9.85
C ILE A 181 -5.41 6.30 -9.11
N GLY A 182 -4.93 6.20 -7.87
CA GLY A 182 -5.38 5.17 -6.92
C GLY A 182 -6.69 5.58 -6.29
N PHE A 183 -7.81 4.95 -6.66
CA PHE A 183 -9.12 5.39 -6.22
C PHE A 183 -9.75 4.45 -5.19
N HIS A 184 -10.08 5.01 -4.02
CA HIS A 184 -10.87 4.32 -3.00
C HIS A 184 -12.29 4.91 -2.98
N PRO A 185 -13.29 4.24 -3.57
CA PRO A 185 -14.65 4.78 -3.71
C PRO A 185 -15.44 4.69 -2.40
N ARG A 186 -14.90 5.24 -1.33
CA ARG A 186 -15.50 5.51 -0.02
C ARG A 186 -15.10 6.91 0.42
N SER A 187 -15.99 7.60 1.13
CA SER A 187 -15.65 8.89 1.73
C SER A 187 -14.65 8.73 2.91
N ALA A 188 -13.99 9.84 3.26
CA ALA A 188 -13.06 9.87 4.38
C ALA A 188 -13.73 9.54 5.71
N ALA A 189 -14.93 10.06 5.96
CA ALA A 189 -15.68 9.91 7.20
C ALA A 189 -16.06 8.46 7.55
N VAL A 190 -16.30 7.62 6.55
CA VAL A 190 -16.67 6.21 6.81
C VAL A 190 -15.46 5.31 7.03
N HIS A 191 -14.25 5.82 6.85
CA HIS A 191 -13.01 5.06 6.94
C HIS A 191 -13.02 3.81 6.05
N HIS A 192 -13.39 2.66 6.63
CA HIS A 192 -13.44 1.36 5.96
C HIS A 192 -14.80 0.66 6.11
N LYS A 193 -15.78 1.35 6.68
CA LYS A 193 -17.13 0.79 6.90
C LYS A 193 -17.97 0.86 5.61
N GLY A 194 -18.99 0.04 5.54
CA GLY A 194 -19.92 -0.02 4.41
C GLY A 194 -19.29 -0.59 3.13
N THR A 195 -20.03 -0.54 2.04
CA THR A 195 -19.62 -1.03 0.72
C THR A 195 -18.97 0.11 -0.09
N PRO A 196 -17.88 -0.15 -0.86
CA PRO A 196 -17.35 0.83 -1.79
C PRO A 196 -18.35 1.13 -2.91
N ASP A 197 -18.41 2.36 -3.36
CA ASP A 197 -19.22 2.77 -4.51
C ASP A 197 -18.50 2.43 -5.83
N TYR A 198 -18.62 1.18 -6.26
CA TYR A 198 -17.97 0.72 -7.49
C TYR A 198 -18.58 1.35 -8.76
N ASP A 199 -19.82 1.87 -8.72
CA ASP A 199 -20.41 2.55 -9.87
C ASP A 199 -19.78 3.94 -10.07
N LEU A 200 -19.48 4.64 -8.96
CA LEU A 200 -18.66 5.86 -9.02
C LEU A 200 -17.26 5.57 -9.56
N ALA A 201 -16.64 4.44 -9.14
CA ALA A 201 -15.33 4.05 -9.66
C ALA A 201 -15.38 3.72 -11.16
N ALA A 202 -16.41 3.01 -11.63
CA ALA A 202 -16.61 2.69 -13.05
C ALA A 202 -16.78 3.97 -13.89
N ARG A 203 -17.53 4.95 -13.38
CA ARG A 203 -17.66 6.26 -14.05
C ARG A 203 -16.32 6.98 -14.15
N LEU A 204 -15.50 6.94 -13.08
CA LEU A 204 -14.17 7.53 -13.13
C LEU A 204 -13.29 6.85 -14.17
N VAL A 205 -13.30 5.52 -14.21
CA VAL A 205 -12.56 4.73 -15.22
C VAL A 205 -12.96 5.10 -16.64
N ALA A 206 -14.26 5.30 -16.88
CA ALA A 206 -14.79 5.61 -18.21
C ALA A 206 -14.49 7.06 -18.67
N SER A 207 -14.23 7.97 -17.75
CA SER A 207 -14.10 9.41 -18.05
C SER A 207 -12.69 9.97 -17.89
N LEU A 208 -11.76 9.23 -17.28
CA LEU A 208 -10.42 9.72 -16.98
C LEU A 208 -9.39 9.26 -18.01
N ASP A 209 -8.60 10.18 -18.56
CA ASP A 209 -7.52 9.91 -19.53
C ASP A 209 -6.23 9.39 -18.87
N ALA A 210 -6.35 8.69 -17.73
CA ALA A 210 -5.23 8.08 -17.02
C ALA A 210 -5.67 6.78 -16.34
N PRO A 211 -4.76 5.80 -16.13
CA PRO A 211 -5.09 4.57 -15.44
C PRO A 211 -5.69 4.80 -14.04
N VAL A 212 -6.81 4.15 -13.75
CA VAL A 212 -7.40 4.12 -12.41
C VAL A 212 -7.05 2.79 -11.76
N ILE A 213 -6.41 2.85 -10.59
CA ILE A 213 -6.07 1.68 -9.77
C ILE A 213 -7.08 1.59 -8.64
N LEU A 214 -7.96 0.58 -8.72
CA LEU A 214 -9.06 0.43 -7.77
C LEU A 214 -8.59 -0.14 -6.43
N THR A 215 -9.06 0.42 -5.32
CA THR A 215 -8.83 -0.13 -3.98
C THR A 215 -10.08 -0.03 -3.11
N GLY A 216 -10.14 -0.88 -2.06
CA GLY A 216 -11.26 -0.92 -1.12
C GLY A 216 -12.19 -2.11 -1.35
N GLY A 217 -12.49 -2.86 -0.28
CA GLY A 217 -13.24 -4.12 -0.38
C GLY A 217 -12.46 -5.34 -0.87
N MET A 218 -11.15 -5.21 -1.07
CA MET A 218 -10.24 -6.22 -1.64
C MET A 218 -9.79 -7.23 -0.56
N SER A 219 -10.69 -8.08 -0.09
CA SER A 219 -10.44 -9.02 1.02
C SER A 219 -10.24 -10.48 0.60
N SER A 220 -10.74 -10.87 -0.57
CA SER A 220 -10.59 -12.22 -1.14
C SER A 220 -10.41 -12.14 -2.65
N LYS A 221 -10.03 -13.25 -3.28
CA LYS A 221 -9.87 -13.38 -4.72
C LYS A 221 -11.18 -13.02 -5.46
N GLU A 222 -12.30 -13.55 -5.01
CA GLU A 222 -13.63 -13.34 -5.60
C GLU A 222 -14.05 -11.86 -5.49
N ALA A 223 -13.84 -11.26 -4.32
CA ALA A 223 -14.16 -9.85 -4.11
C ALA A 223 -13.32 -8.93 -5.01
N VAL A 224 -12.04 -9.26 -5.20
CA VAL A 224 -11.15 -8.51 -6.09
C VAL A 224 -11.58 -8.66 -7.55
N GLN A 225 -11.83 -9.90 -8.00
CA GLN A 225 -12.24 -10.19 -9.37
C GLN A 225 -13.56 -9.52 -9.71
N SER A 226 -14.58 -9.67 -8.86
CA SER A 226 -15.88 -9.02 -9.03
C SER A 226 -15.78 -7.49 -9.12
N ALA A 227 -14.99 -6.86 -8.24
CA ALA A 227 -14.79 -5.41 -8.27
C ALA A 227 -14.03 -4.95 -9.52
N TYR A 228 -13.02 -5.71 -9.95
CA TYR A 228 -12.24 -5.44 -11.14
C TYR A 228 -13.09 -5.50 -12.41
N GLU A 229 -13.85 -6.58 -12.59
CA GLU A 229 -14.77 -6.77 -13.71
C GLU A 229 -15.86 -5.69 -13.76
N ARG A 230 -16.46 -5.38 -12.60
CA ARG A 230 -17.52 -4.36 -12.49
C ARG A 230 -17.04 -2.97 -12.88
N THR A 231 -15.82 -2.63 -12.54
CA THR A 231 -15.31 -1.24 -12.70
C THR A 231 -14.53 -1.03 -13.98
N GLY A 232 -13.94 -2.08 -14.57
CA GLY A 232 -13.03 -1.96 -15.69
C GLY A 232 -11.73 -1.23 -15.36
N ALA A 233 -11.36 -1.14 -14.08
CA ALA A 233 -10.14 -0.45 -13.62
C ALA A 233 -8.88 -0.98 -14.32
N ALA A 234 -7.85 -0.15 -14.44
CA ALA A 234 -6.59 -0.56 -15.04
C ALA A 234 -5.83 -1.58 -14.18
N ALA A 235 -5.97 -1.51 -12.86
CA ALA A 235 -5.36 -2.41 -11.90
C ALA A 235 -6.14 -2.43 -10.58
N VAL A 236 -5.83 -3.39 -9.71
CA VAL A 236 -6.36 -3.49 -8.34
C VAL A 236 -5.25 -3.31 -7.31
N MET A 237 -5.58 -2.67 -6.19
CA MET A 237 -4.62 -2.36 -5.14
C MET A 237 -5.08 -2.97 -3.82
N LEU A 238 -4.33 -3.98 -3.35
CA LEU A 238 -4.60 -4.71 -2.12
C LEU A 238 -4.02 -3.97 -0.91
N ALA A 239 -4.81 -3.83 0.14
CA ALA A 239 -4.37 -3.28 1.42
C ALA A 239 -4.49 -4.35 2.53
N ARG A 240 -5.52 -4.25 3.38
CA ARG A 240 -5.71 -5.16 4.51
C ARG A 240 -5.90 -6.63 4.12
N GLY A 241 -6.43 -6.90 2.93
CA GLY A 241 -6.56 -8.27 2.42
C GLY A 241 -5.22 -8.99 2.22
N ALA A 242 -4.12 -8.23 2.06
CA ALA A 242 -2.77 -8.78 1.93
C ALA A 242 -2.04 -8.95 3.27
N LEU A 243 -2.58 -8.41 4.39
CA LEU A 243 -1.95 -8.51 5.70
C LEU A 243 -2.01 -9.94 6.24
N GLY A 244 -0.87 -10.53 6.51
CA GLY A 244 -0.75 -11.96 6.86
C GLY A 244 -1.20 -12.89 5.73
N ASN A 245 -1.47 -12.36 4.54
CA ASN A 245 -1.96 -13.07 3.36
C ASN A 245 -1.26 -12.64 2.06
N PRO A 246 0.06 -12.75 1.96
CA PRO A 246 0.74 -12.40 0.72
C PRO A 246 0.37 -13.34 -0.44
N TRP A 247 -0.13 -14.54 -0.16
CA TRP A 247 -0.57 -15.51 -1.15
C TRP A 247 -1.71 -15.02 -2.04
N LEU A 248 -2.51 -14.03 -1.56
CA LEU A 248 -3.60 -13.45 -2.36
C LEU A 248 -3.08 -12.84 -3.67
N PHE A 249 -1.87 -12.29 -3.71
CA PHE A 249 -1.25 -11.83 -4.96
C PHE A 249 -1.08 -12.99 -5.96
N ALA A 250 -0.50 -14.09 -5.49
CA ALA A 250 -0.26 -15.28 -6.32
C ALA A 250 -1.56 -15.96 -6.78
N GLN A 251 -2.59 -15.96 -5.93
CA GLN A 251 -3.93 -16.48 -6.27
C GLN A 251 -4.60 -15.65 -7.37
N LEU A 252 -4.52 -14.33 -7.30
CA LEU A 252 -5.07 -13.41 -8.30
C LEU A 252 -4.39 -13.54 -9.66
N LEU A 253 -3.10 -13.88 -9.66
CA LEU A 253 -2.30 -14.07 -10.87
C LEU A 253 -2.36 -15.50 -11.41
N GLY A 254 -3.10 -16.40 -10.77
CA GLY A 254 -3.18 -17.81 -11.20
C GLY A 254 -1.89 -18.61 -10.95
N ILE A 255 -0.93 -18.07 -10.19
CA ILE A 255 0.34 -18.74 -9.86
C ILE A 255 0.11 -19.88 -8.85
N ARG A 256 -0.87 -19.71 -7.95
CA ARG A 256 -1.31 -20.77 -7.04
C ARG A 256 -2.83 -20.72 -6.88
N PRO A 257 -3.52 -21.86 -6.85
CA PRO A 257 -4.97 -21.92 -6.64
C PRO A 257 -5.38 -21.88 -5.18
N ASP A 258 -4.59 -22.48 -4.28
CA ASP A 258 -4.97 -22.82 -2.92
C ASP A 258 -4.48 -21.81 -1.89
N ASP A 259 -5.14 -21.83 -0.73
CA ASP A 259 -4.68 -21.13 0.46
C ASP A 259 -3.36 -21.71 0.99
N ALA A 260 -2.67 -20.91 1.80
CA ALA A 260 -1.43 -21.36 2.41
C ALA A 260 -1.68 -22.41 3.48
N ARG A 261 -0.87 -23.46 3.47
CA ARG A 261 -0.84 -24.44 4.54
C ARG A 261 -0.22 -23.83 5.81
N PRO A 262 -0.55 -24.37 7.01
CA PRO A 262 -0.02 -23.84 8.27
C PRO A 262 1.52 -23.75 8.31
N ASP A 263 2.23 -24.74 7.72
CA ASP A 263 3.68 -24.73 7.66
C ASP A 263 4.25 -23.61 6.77
N GLU A 264 3.53 -23.24 5.69
CA GLU A 264 3.89 -22.11 4.84
C GLU A 264 3.65 -20.78 5.58
N VAL A 265 2.55 -20.68 6.33
CA VAL A 265 2.23 -19.49 7.14
C VAL A 265 3.29 -19.25 8.21
N LEU A 266 3.75 -20.31 8.89
CA LEU A 266 4.83 -20.22 9.88
C LEU A 266 6.13 -19.75 9.25
N ARG A 267 6.59 -20.39 8.16
CA ARG A 267 7.81 -19.99 7.45
C ARG A 267 7.75 -18.53 6.97
N GLU A 268 6.60 -18.08 6.49
CA GLU A 268 6.45 -16.70 6.03
C GLU A 268 6.47 -15.70 7.20
N LEU A 269 5.86 -16.04 8.33
CA LEU A 269 5.96 -15.24 9.55
C LEU A 269 7.40 -15.15 10.05
N GLU A 270 8.14 -16.27 10.06
CA GLU A 270 9.56 -16.28 10.43
C GLU A 270 10.40 -15.39 9.50
N TRP A 271 10.14 -15.46 8.19
CA TRP A 271 10.78 -14.58 7.23
C TRP A 271 10.51 -13.09 7.55
N VAL A 272 9.25 -12.72 7.88
CA VAL A 272 8.90 -11.36 8.30
C VAL A 272 9.63 -10.95 9.58
N MET A 273 9.74 -11.88 10.54
CA MET A 273 10.47 -11.64 11.80
C MET A 273 11.94 -11.35 11.55
N ASP A 274 12.60 -12.12 10.69
CA ASP A 274 14.01 -11.92 10.33
C ASP A 274 14.24 -10.61 9.61
N ARG A 275 13.37 -10.25 8.66
CA ARG A 275 13.46 -8.97 7.96
C ARG A 275 13.18 -7.78 8.88
N ALA A 276 12.27 -7.93 9.84
CA ALA A 276 12.03 -6.90 10.85
C ALA A 276 13.26 -6.66 11.74
N VAL A 277 13.98 -7.74 12.12
CA VAL A 277 15.24 -7.63 12.87
C VAL A 277 16.33 -6.95 12.03
N GLU A 278 16.45 -7.30 10.76
CA GLU A 278 17.38 -6.64 9.84
C GLU A 278 17.10 -5.14 9.68
N HIS A 279 15.82 -4.78 9.65
CA HIS A 279 15.41 -3.38 9.43
C HIS A 279 15.52 -2.52 10.68
N LEU A 280 15.14 -3.05 11.85
CA LEU A 280 14.93 -2.27 13.08
C LEU A 280 15.90 -2.62 14.22
N GLY A 281 16.64 -3.72 14.11
CA GLY A 281 17.34 -4.33 15.23
C GLY A 281 16.38 -5.05 16.21
N GLY A 282 16.90 -6.02 16.98
CA GLY A 282 16.09 -6.93 17.80
C GLY A 282 15.05 -6.29 18.70
N PRO A 283 15.43 -5.31 19.58
CA PRO A 283 14.48 -4.73 20.56
C PRO A 283 13.32 -3.96 19.92
N ARG A 284 13.60 -3.25 18.81
CA ARG A 284 12.56 -2.51 18.07
C ARG A 284 11.69 -3.45 17.23
N ALA A 285 12.29 -4.47 16.63
CA ALA A 285 11.59 -5.48 15.86
C ALA A 285 10.55 -6.23 16.70
N GLY A 286 10.90 -6.64 17.93
CA GLY A 286 9.97 -7.32 18.82
C GLY A 286 8.69 -6.51 19.10
N ARG A 287 8.83 -5.20 19.35
CA ARG A 287 7.66 -4.31 19.53
C ARG A 287 6.88 -4.10 18.23
N TYR A 288 7.59 -3.94 17.12
CA TYR A 288 6.99 -3.72 15.81
C TYR A 288 6.17 -4.93 15.33
N LEU A 289 6.66 -6.15 15.54
CA LEU A 289 6.02 -7.38 15.10
C LEU A 289 4.70 -7.71 15.81
N ARG A 290 4.44 -7.13 16.99
CA ARG A 290 3.17 -7.32 17.71
C ARG A 290 1.96 -6.95 16.85
N GLN A 291 2.08 -6.01 15.92
CA GLN A 291 1.00 -5.67 14.99
C GLN A 291 0.81 -6.72 13.88
N PHE A 292 1.83 -7.56 13.58
CA PHE A 292 1.76 -8.60 12.55
C PHE A 292 1.20 -9.92 13.08
N TYR A 293 1.52 -10.30 14.32
CA TYR A 293 1.12 -11.57 14.89
C TYR A 293 -0.39 -11.88 14.74
N PRO A 294 -1.33 -10.96 14.99
CA PRO A 294 -2.75 -11.24 14.85
C PRO A 294 -3.16 -11.76 13.48
N TRP A 295 -2.57 -11.23 12.40
CA TRP A 295 -2.92 -11.61 11.03
C TRP A 295 -2.46 -13.03 10.67
N TYR A 296 -1.27 -13.41 11.16
CA TYR A 296 -0.73 -14.75 10.92
C TYR A 296 -1.36 -15.80 11.84
N VAL A 297 -1.58 -15.46 13.10
CA VAL A 297 -2.23 -16.35 14.10
C VAL A 297 -3.65 -16.72 13.67
N GLU A 298 -4.39 -15.77 13.11
CA GLU A 298 -5.73 -16.02 12.55
C GLU A 298 -5.69 -17.09 11.45
N ARG A 299 -4.69 -17.00 10.55
CA ARG A 299 -4.50 -17.98 9.46
C ARG A 299 -4.00 -19.34 9.95
N LEU A 300 -3.25 -19.35 11.02
CA LEU A 300 -2.83 -20.60 11.67
C LEU A 300 -3.97 -21.31 12.39
N GLY A 301 -5.13 -20.67 12.54
CA GLY A 301 -6.23 -21.20 13.37
C GLY A 301 -5.84 -21.35 14.84
N ALA A 302 -4.83 -20.57 15.29
CA ALA A 302 -4.40 -20.62 16.67
C ALA A 302 -5.38 -19.89 17.59
N ASP A 303 -5.45 -20.37 18.82
CA ASP A 303 -6.39 -19.86 19.81
C ASP A 303 -5.98 -18.47 20.37
N LYS A 304 -6.85 -17.92 21.22
CA LYS A 304 -6.63 -16.64 21.87
C LYS A 304 -5.41 -16.65 22.80
N ALA A 305 -5.07 -17.80 23.39
CA ALA A 305 -3.96 -17.92 24.33
C ALA A 305 -2.62 -17.74 23.61
N VAL A 306 -2.42 -18.40 22.45
CA VAL A 306 -1.24 -18.23 21.60
C VAL A 306 -1.10 -16.77 21.13
N ARG A 307 -2.21 -16.15 20.70
CA ARG A 307 -2.22 -14.75 20.30
C ARG A 307 -1.80 -13.81 21.44
N GLN A 308 -2.32 -14.03 22.66
CA GLN A 308 -1.94 -13.22 23.83
C GLN A 308 -0.48 -13.43 24.22
N ALA A 309 0.01 -14.68 24.21
CA ALA A 309 1.38 -15.00 24.53
C ALA A 309 2.36 -14.30 23.57
N LEU A 310 2.09 -14.33 22.25
CA LEU A 310 2.91 -13.62 21.25
C LEU A 310 2.94 -12.09 21.47
N GLN A 311 1.83 -11.49 21.91
CA GLN A 311 1.78 -10.06 22.22
C GLN A 311 2.64 -9.67 23.43
N GLN A 312 2.93 -10.63 24.33
CA GLN A 312 3.68 -10.42 25.56
C GLN A 312 5.17 -10.79 25.44
N THR A 313 5.59 -11.43 24.35
CA THR A 313 7.00 -11.81 24.16
C THR A 313 7.93 -10.62 24.29
N ALA A 314 9.05 -10.80 25.00
CA ALA A 314 10.05 -9.76 25.21
C ALA A 314 10.99 -9.61 24.01
N SER A 315 11.16 -10.68 23.24
CA SER A 315 12.09 -10.72 22.12
C SER A 315 11.53 -11.50 20.91
N VAL A 316 12.16 -11.31 19.76
CA VAL A 316 11.84 -12.09 18.54
C VAL A 316 12.19 -13.56 18.72
N ALA A 317 13.28 -13.86 19.46
CA ALA A 317 13.68 -15.23 19.74
C ALA A 317 12.63 -15.99 20.57
N GLU A 318 12.09 -15.33 21.60
CA GLU A 318 11.00 -15.89 22.41
C GLU A 318 9.72 -16.12 21.57
N ALA A 319 9.38 -15.18 20.70
CA ALA A 319 8.24 -15.34 19.80
C ALA A 319 8.41 -16.51 18.83
N LYS A 320 9.63 -16.71 18.27
CA LYS A 320 9.96 -17.88 17.43
C LYS A 320 9.84 -19.18 18.21
N ALA A 321 10.39 -19.24 19.43
CA ALA A 321 10.30 -20.43 20.27
C ALA A 321 8.84 -20.83 20.57
N LEU A 322 7.98 -19.84 20.85
CA LEU A 322 6.56 -20.06 21.09
C LEU A 322 5.84 -20.59 19.83
N LEU A 323 6.15 -20.04 18.65
CA LEU A 323 5.58 -20.51 17.39
C LEU A 323 6.02 -21.93 17.04
N ASN A 324 7.29 -22.29 17.28
CA ASN A 324 7.80 -23.65 17.07
C ASN A 324 7.09 -24.65 18.00
N ALA A 325 6.99 -24.34 19.29
CA ALA A 325 6.26 -25.18 20.23
C ALA A 325 4.77 -25.36 19.82
N PHE A 326 4.14 -24.32 19.31
CA PHE A 326 2.78 -24.38 18.76
C PHE A 326 2.68 -25.30 17.53
N ALA A 327 3.70 -25.29 16.66
CA ALA A 327 3.75 -26.14 15.46
C ALA A 327 3.90 -27.64 15.75
N GLU A 328 4.56 -27.97 16.86
CA GLU A 328 4.81 -29.36 17.29
C GLU A 328 3.57 -30.04 17.93
N VAL A 329 2.55 -29.24 18.33
CA VAL A 329 1.33 -29.81 18.91
C VAL A 329 0.48 -30.46 17.82
N PRO A 330 0.21 -31.78 17.90
CA PRO A 330 -0.65 -32.45 16.92
C PRO A 330 -2.03 -31.79 16.90
N ARG A 331 -2.44 -31.32 15.74
CA ARG A 331 -3.80 -30.80 15.56
C ARG A 331 -4.71 -31.98 15.30
N ALA A 332 -5.75 -32.14 16.12
CA ALA A 332 -6.81 -33.08 15.84
C ALA A 332 -7.40 -32.74 14.44
N ALA A 333 -7.44 -33.76 13.58
CA ALA A 333 -7.94 -33.68 12.22
C ALA A 333 -9.44 -33.39 12.19
#